data_ef47b4e1ccf44382e193c0131a2670e0
#
_entry.id   ef47b4e1ccf44382e193c0131a2670e0
#
_cell.length_a   1.000
_cell.length_b   1.000
_cell.length_c   1.000
_cell.angle_alpha   90.00
_cell.angle_beta   90.00
_cell.angle_gamma   90.00
#
_symmetry.space_group_name_H-M   'P 1'
#
loop_
_entity.id
_entity.type
_entity.pdbx_description
1 polymer ?
#
loop_
_entity_poly.entity_id
_entity_poly.type
_entity_poly.pdbx_seq_one_letter_code
_entity_poly.pdbx_strand_id
1 'polypeptide(L)'
;MKWKEEEEHLLRLLIPTNTYTEIAVEFEKRYGKKLPGFRTLRSVDAIRRKCSRDDISPEIEYTDPYEKRWDSIKQMQSEYELLAENKSVGIVENATRKILTLSDIHFPFALVHELEKALELHSDADIVVLNGDILDGYIFSTWGTAKRIAALKEYRVAFDLVRQISENFPQVVIVSGNHDRRPAKALRRNDFTQEAAQVLRPDLLARIANGEVLNEFGEVTDMLPFDNVVYQKYDSWYVRIGKTIFCHPDAYYGSWPGQTVVKLCDYFTKRLGGEGFDSVVVGHTHRIYKGVVMNKLLIEQGAMAARMPYQHRADLRFPHAMNGYAVIYQDEDGNTDFTKSRVYYLGSQLPPKKEVL
;
A
#
# COMPACT_ATOMS: atom_id res chain seq x y z
N MET A 1 -9.76 61.96 9.62
CA MET A 1 -10.47 62.26 10.85
C MET A 1 -9.46 62.14 12.00
N LYS A 2 -9.31 63.19 12.82
CA LYS A 2 -8.38 63.12 13.96
C LYS A 2 -8.91 62.19 15.03
N TRP A 3 -8.04 61.43 15.65
CA TRP A 3 -8.35 60.65 16.86
C TRP A 3 -8.44 61.60 18.03
N LYS A 4 -9.36 61.36 18.96
CA LYS A 4 -9.45 62.11 20.18
C LYS A 4 -8.54 61.49 21.24
N GLU A 5 -8.07 62.29 22.17
CA GLU A 5 -7.16 61.83 23.22
C GLU A 5 -7.72 60.64 24.03
N GLU A 6 -9.02 60.66 24.32
CA GLU A 6 -9.72 59.58 24.98
C GLU A 6 -9.78 58.29 24.16
N GLU A 7 -9.93 58.41 22.84
CA GLU A 7 -9.91 57.26 21.93
C GLU A 7 -8.47 56.68 21.81
N GLU A 8 -7.47 57.51 21.79
CA GLU A 8 -6.07 57.07 21.77
C GLU A 8 -5.68 56.38 23.07
N HIS A 9 -6.14 56.94 24.21
CA HIS A 9 -5.91 56.31 25.50
C HIS A 9 -6.58 54.93 25.59
N LEU A 10 -7.86 54.84 25.16
CA LEU A 10 -8.56 53.55 25.13
C LEU A 10 -7.89 52.54 24.21
N LEU A 11 -7.41 53.02 23.04
CA LEU A 11 -6.70 52.17 22.10
C LEU A 11 -5.43 51.57 22.75
N ARG A 12 -4.63 52.38 23.42
CA ARG A 12 -3.43 51.92 24.10
C ARG A 12 -3.69 50.94 25.22
N LEU A 13 -4.84 51.07 25.94
CA LEU A 13 -5.25 50.13 26.95
C LEU A 13 -5.71 48.77 26.42
N LEU A 14 -6.31 48.75 25.22
CA LEU A 14 -6.88 47.54 24.64
C LEU A 14 -5.90 46.75 23.76
N ILE A 15 -4.92 47.45 23.16
CA ILE A 15 -3.97 46.79 22.22
C ILE A 15 -3.21 45.61 22.82
N PRO A 16 -2.69 45.66 24.08
CA PRO A 16 -1.91 44.54 24.60
C PRO A 16 -2.67 43.23 24.74
N THR A 17 -4.00 43.28 24.83
CA THR A 17 -4.81 42.10 25.17
C THR A 17 -5.93 41.78 24.18
N ASN A 18 -6.08 42.56 23.11
CA ASN A 18 -7.21 42.40 22.17
C ASN A 18 -6.76 42.49 20.72
N THR A 19 -7.40 41.74 19.86
CA THR A 19 -7.25 41.84 18.42
C THR A 19 -7.86 43.14 17.87
N TYR A 20 -7.45 43.59 16.70
CA TYR A 20 -8.01 44.79 16.06
C TYR A 20 -9.55 44.71 15.88
N THR A 21 -10.09 43.51 15.72
CA THR A 21 -11.52 43.26 15.58
C THR A 21 -12.25 43.47 16.92
N GLU A 22 -11.71 42.93 18.01
CA GLU A 22 -12.24 43.09 19.36
C GLU A 22 -12.15 44.53 19.82
N ILE A 23 -11.08 45.24 19.49
CA ILE A 23 -10.93 46.69 19.74
C ILE A 23 -12.00 47.47 18.98
N ALA A 24 -12.26 47.12 17.73
CA ALA A 24 -13.33 47.80 16.95
C ALA A 24 -14.72 47.61 17.57
N VAL A 25 -15.02 46.39 18.06
CA VAL A 25 -16.26 46.10 18.76
C VAL A 25 -16.38 46.88 20.08
N GLU A 26 -15.30 47.00 20.87
CA GLU A 26 -15.32 47.74 22.12
C GLU A 26 -15.43 49.26 21.88
N PHE A 27 -14.83 49.77 20.79
CA PHE A 27 -15.05 51.16 20.36
C PHE A 27 -16.50 51.41 19.92
N GLU A 28 -17.14 50.49 19.24
CA GLU A 28 -18.56 50.58 18.87
C GLU A 28 -19.42 50.58 20.12
N LYS A 29 -19.17 49.69 21.05
CA LYS A 29 -19.92 49.55 22.30
C LYS A 29 -19.82 50.83 23.15
N ARG A 30 -18.64 51.45 23.21
CA ARG A 30 -18.38 52.59 24.08
C ARG A 30 -18.77 53.92 23.48
N TYR A 31 -18.59 54.11 22.19
CA TYR A 31 -18.82 55.38 21.49
C TYR A 31 -19.96 55.35 20.49
N GLY A 32 -20.45 54.16 20.10
CA GLY A 32 -21.50 54.02 19.03
C GLY A 32 -22.91 54.49 19.43
N LYS A 33 -23.20 54.74 20.71
CA LYS A 33 -24.56 55.02 21.19
C LYS A 33 -24.73 56.31 21.99
N LYS A 34 -23.74 57.16 22.19
CA LYS A 34 -23.86 58.25 23.19
C LYS A 34 -23.61 59.69 22.79
N LEU A 35 -23.23 59.99 21.54
CA LEU A 35 -22.96 61.40 21.17
C LEU A 35 -23.57 61.78 19.85
N PRO A 36 -24.53 62.81 19.81
CA PRO A 36 -24.98 63.41 18.57
C PRO A 36 -23.82 64.13 17.88
N GLY A 37 -23.49 63.74 16.67
CA GLY A 37 -22.37 64.30 15.88
C GLY A 37 -21.16 63.40 15.68
N PHE A 38 -21.09 62.24 16.34
CA PHE A 38 -20.06 61.26 16.09
C PHE A 38 -20.47 60.25 15.01
N ARG A 39 -20.06 60.54 13.80
CA ARG A 39 -20.34 59.67 12.62
C ARG A 39 -19.19 58.73 12.31
N THR A 40 -18.55 58.10 13.24
CA THR A 40 -17.56 57.12 12.81
C THR A 40 -17.31 56.06 13.84
N LEU A 41 -17.87 54.91 13.54
CA LEU A 41 -17.34 53.62 13.95
C LEU A 41 -15.83 53.58 13.55
N ARG A 42 -14.95 53.37 14.51
CA ARG A 42 -13.54 53.08 14.19
C ARG A 42 -13.48 51.68 13.60
N SER A 43 -13.45 51.62 12.27
CA SER A 43 -13.32 50.35 11.57
C SER A 43 -12.00 49.66 11.92
N VAL A 44 -11.95 48.35 11.78
CA VAL A 44 -10.72 47.55 11.94
C VAL A 44 -9.55 48.14 11.16
N ASP A 45 -9.80 48.62 9.92
CA ASP A 45 -8.76 49.22 9.08
C ASP A 45 -8.33 50.61 9.59
N ALA A 46 -9.19 51.37 10.24
CA ALA A 46 -8.84 52.63 10.85
C ALA A 46 -7.96 52.43 12.09
N ILE A 47 -8.26 51.42 12.91
CA ILE A 47 -7.52 51.02 14.08
C ILE A 47 -6.11 50.49 13.62
N ARG A 48 -6.06 49.59 12.66
CA ARG A 48 -4.80 49.05 12.11
C ARG A 48 -3.90 50.17 11.58
N ARG A 49 -4.45 51.10 10.78
CA ARG A 49 -3.68 52.27 10.27
C ARG A 49 -3.17 53.20 11.36
N LYS A 50 -3.96 53.38 12.44
CA LYS A 50 -3.53 54.22 13.56
C LYS A 50 -2.36 53.51 14.31
N CYS A 51 -2.49 52.25 14.59
CA CYS A 51 -1.48 51.43 15.25
C CYS A 51 -0.17 51.39 14.43
N SER A 52 -0.26 51.14 13.13
CA SER A 52 0.91 51.14 12.23
C SER A 52 1.61 52.50 12.17
N ARG A 53 0.86 53.61 12.17
CA ARG A 53 1.44 54.96 12.15
C ARG A 53 2.10 55.33 13.46
N ASP A 54 1.57 54.87 14.58
CA ASP A 54 2.06 55.20 15.93
C ASP A 54 3.05 54.15 16.47
N ASP A 55 3.45 53.18 15.63
CA ASP A 55 4.31 52.04 15.94
C ASP A 55 3.84 51.23 17.18
N ILE A 56 2.54 51.03 17.24
CA ILE A 56 1.90 50.28 18.35
C ILE A 56 1.39 48.97 17.76
N SER A 57 1.87 47.82 18.27
CA SER A 57 1.40 46.52 17.88
C SER A 57 0.79 45.78 19.09
N PRO A 58 -0.22 44.94 18.91
CA PRO A 58 -0.68 44.04 19.97
C PRO A 58 0.45 43.11 20.39
N GLU A 59 0.64 42.94 21.69
CA GLU A 59 1.54 41.94 22.27
C GLU A 59 0.96 40.52 22.24
N ILE A 60 -0.16 40.34 21.50
CA ILE A 60 -0.82 39.04 21.40
C ILE A 60 0.00 38.18 20.44
N GLU A 61 0.58 37.11 20.95
CA GLU A 61 1.04 36.01 20.11
C GLU A 61 -0.12 35.57 19.20
N TYR A 62 0.10 35.64 17.89
CA TYR A 62 -0.88 35.17 16.92
C TYR A 62 -0.99 33.64 17.05
N THR A 63 -1.86 33.18 17.92
CA THR A 63 -2.26 31.78 17.92
C THR A 63 -3.24 31.58 16.78
N ASP A 64 -2.89 30.68 15.86
CA ASP A 64 -3.76 30.33 14.74
C ASP A 64 -5.15 29.95 15.27
N PRO A 65 -6.22 30.58 14.81
CA PRO A 65 -7.58 30.18 15.22
C PRO A 65 -7.90 28.70 14.98
N TYR A 66 -7.16 28.08 14.04
CA TYR A 66 -7.27 26.65 13.77
C TYR A 66 -6.61 25.81 14.89
N GLU A 67 -5.48 26.20 15.45
CA GLU A 67 -4.86 25.49 16.61
C GLU A 67 -5.80 25.47 17.81
N LYS A 68 -6.40 26.61 18.17
CA LYS A 68 -7.39 26.64 19.26
C LYS A 68 -8.60 25.75 19.02
N ARG A 69 -9.05 25.62 17.76
CA ARG A 69 -10.15 24.72 17.43
C ARG A 69 -9.76 23.26 17.61
N TRP A 70 -8.56 22.90 17.17
CA TRP A 70 -8.05 21.53 17.37
C TRP A 70 -7.85 21.20 18.83
N ASP A 71 -7.35 22.13 19.63
CA ASP A 71 -7.19 21.92 21.08
C ASP A 71 -8.53 21.69 21.78
N SER A 72 -9.56 22.44 21.41
CA SER A 72 -10.92 22.23 21.93
C SER A 72 -11.49 20.86 21.52
N ILE A 73 -11.22 20.42 20.28
CA ILE A 73 -11.63 19.09 19.79
C ILE A 73 -10.88 17.99 20.54
N LYS A 74 -9.56 18.15 20.73
CA LYS A 74 -8.73 17.20 21.46
C LYS A 74 -9.15 17.12 22.94
N GLN A 75 -9.44 18.24 23.57
CA GLN A 75 -9.93 18.29 24.94
C GLN A 75 -11.27 17.58 25.09
N MET A 76 -12.21 17.84 24.17
CA MET A 76 -13.49 17.14 24.15
C MET A 76 -13.30 15.64 23.94
N GLN A 77 -12.38 15.23 23.05
CA GLN A 77 -12.08 13.84 22.81
C GLN A 77 -11.51 13.16 24.05
N SER A 78 -10.56 13.81 24.76
CA SER A 78 -9.94 13.25 25.97
C SER A 78 -10.94 12.99 27.10
N GLU A 79 -11.98 13.81 27.20
CA GLU A 79 -13.07 13.60 28.18
C GLU A 79 -13.89 12.34 27.93
N TYR A 80 -13.95 11.88 26.65
CA TYR A 80 -14.72 10.70 26.23
C TYR A 80 -13.85 9.48 25.92
N GLU A 81 -12.54 9.61 25.82
CA GLU A 81 -11.62 8.48 25.52
C GLU A 81 -11.72 7.36 26.57
N LEU A 82 -11.91 7.70 27.83
CA LEU A 82 -12.13 6.74 28.91
C LEU A 82 -13.44 5.96 28.79
N LEU A 83 -14.43 6.50 28.04
CA LEU A 83 -15.73 5.87 27.84
C LEU A 83 -15.81 5.03 26.57
N ALA A 84 -14.92 5.29 25.61
CA ALA A 84 -15.05 4.73 24.26
C ALA A 84 -14.11 3.54 23.98
N GLU A 85 -13.13 3.24 24.84
CA GLU A 85 -12.06 2.24 24.56
C GLU A 85 -11.50 2.34 23.13
N ASN A 86 -11.36 3.57 22.63
CA ASN A 86 -10.92 3.81 21.27
C ASN A 86 -9.44 3.48 21.12
N LYS A 87 -9.15 2.24 20.72
CA LYS A 87 -7.84 1.91 20.18
C LYS A 87 -7.75 2.58 18.80
N SER A 88 -6.81 3.49 18.61
CA SER A 88 -6.48 4.00 17.29
C SER A 88 -6.03 2.83 16.40
N VAL A 89 -6.82 2.54 15.37
CA VAL A 89 -6.53 1.42 14.47
C VAL A 89 -5.74 1.96 13.27
N GLY A 90 -4.56 1.43 13.08
CA GLY A 90 -3.82 1.59 11.82
C GLY A 90 -2.90 2.80 11.70
N ILE A 91 -2.68 3.58 12.76
CA ILE A 91 -1.61 4.58 12.81
C ILE A 91 -0.47 3.99 13.63
N VAL A 92 0.66 3.79 13.01
CA VAL A 92 1.90 3.33 13.63
C VAL A 92 2.85 4.52 13.69
N GLU A 93 3.18 4.98 14.89
CA GLU A 93 4.01 6.18 15.09
C GLU A 93 5.42 6.00 14.51
N ASN A 94 6.01 4.81 14.64
CA ASN A 94 7.36 4.50 14.21
C ASN A 94 7.39 3.25 13.30
N ALA A 95 7.01 3.39 12.03
CA ALA A 95 7.19 2.30 11.08
C ALA A 95 8.69 2.14 10.77
N THR A 96 9.25 1.00 11.16
CA THR A 96 10.68 0.68 11.07
C THR A 96 10.99 -0.34 9.98
N ARG A 97 9.98 -1.08 9.51
CA ARG A 97 10.14 -2.10 8.47
C ARG A 97 9.34 -1.74 7.22
N LYS A 98 10.00 -1.81 6.07
CA LYS A 98 9.41 -1.62 4.76
C LYS A 98 9.44 -2.91 3.96
N ILE A 99 8.28 -3.37 3.50
CA ILE A 99 8.14 -4.61 2.72
C ILE A 99 7.61 -4.25 1.34
N LEU A 100 8.41 -4.49 0.30
CA LEU A 100 7.96 -4.44 -1.09
C LEU A 100 7.36 -5.79 -1.47
N THR A 101 6.16 -5.80 -2.03
CA THR A 101 5.52 -7.04 -2.48
C THR A 101 5.14 -6.98 -3.96
N LEU A 102 5.64 -7.96 -4.72
CA LEU A 102 5.44 -8.14 -6.15
C LEU A 102 4.73 -9.48 -6.37
N SER A 103 3.79 -9.55 -7.29
CA SER A 103 3.02 -10.76 -7.57
C SER A 103 2.64 -10.88 -9.04
N ASP A 104 2.27 -12.09 -9.43
CA ASP A 104 1.71 -12.32 -10.77
C ASP A 104 2.65 -11.79 -11.87
N ILE A 105 3.93 -12.18 -11.76
CA ILE A 105 4.99 -11.79 -12.70
C ILE A 105 4.87 -12.56 -14.00
N HIS A 106 4.52 -13.86 -13.90
CA HIS A 106 4.24 -14.73 -15.03
C HIS A 106 5.32 -14.72 -16.12
N PHE A 107 6.58 -14.98 -15.75
CA PHE A 107 7.58 -15.12 -16.83
C PHE A 107 7.12 -16.12 -17.89
N PRO A 108 7.22 -15.76 -19.15
CA PRO A 108 7.98 -14.66 -19.76
C PRO A 108 7.16 -13.40 -20.05
N PHE A 109 5.96 -13.25 -19.48
CA PHE A 109 5.06 -12.11 -19.74
C PHE A 109 5.28 -10.93 -18.80
N ALA A 110 6.34 -10.98 -18.00
CA ALA A 110 6.66 -9.95 -17.00
C ALA A 110 6.81 -8.55 -17.60
N LEU A 111 6.36 -7.56 -16.86
CA LEU A 111 6.62 -6.15 -17.12
C LEU A 111 8.01 -5.78 -16.55
N VAL A 112 9.07 -6.21 -17.24
CA VAL A 112 10.46 -6.12 -16.76
C VAL A 112 10.84 -4.69 -16.39
N HIS A 113 10.49 -3.70 -17.23
CA HIS A 113 10.79 -2.30 -16.95
C HIS A 113 10.07 -1.77 -15.70
N GLU A 114 8.83 -2.19 -15.47
CA GLU A 114 8.09 -1.77 -14.26
C GLU A 114 8.58 -2.51 -13.01
N LEU A 115 9.06 -3.75 -13.16
CA LEU A 115 9.75 -4.49 -12.09
C LEU A 115 11.03 -3.77 -11.68
N GLU A 116 11.88 -3.43 -12.64
CA GLU A 116 13.11 -2.69 -12.42
C GLU A 116 12.84 -1.37 -11.68
N LYS A 117 11.90 -0.56 -12.19
CA LYS A 117 11.50 0.70 -11.53
C LYS A 117 10.97 0.50 -10.11
N ALA A 118 10.17 -0.54 -9.86
CA ALA A 118 9.65 -0.81 -8.53
C ALA A 118 10.77 -1.16 -7.55
N LEU A 119 11.75 -1.96 -7.98
CA LEU A 119 12.92 -2.33 -7.18
C LEU A 119 13.82 -1.10 -6.92
N GLU A 120 14.06 -0.27 -7.92
CA GLU A 120 14.84 0.98 -7.77
C GLU A 120 14.16 1.97 -6.82
N LEU A 121 12.85 2.23 -7.01
CA LEU A 121 12.07 3.16 -6.20
C LEU A 121 12.01 2.74 -4.73
N HIS A 122 12.09 1.45 -4.46
CA HIS A 122 12.00 0.87 -3.13
C HIS A 122 13.28 0.12 -2.74
N SER A 123 14.45 0.58 -3.21
CA SER A 123 15.75 0.00 -2.88
C SER A 123 16.09 0.01 -1.38
N ASP A 124 15.35 0.80 -0.60
CA ASP A 124 15.39 0.86 0.86
C ASP A 124 14.44 -0.14 1.54
N ALA A 125 13.83 -1.08 0.82
CA ALA A 125 12.98 -2.09 1.43
C ALA A 125 13.82 -3.13 2.20
N ASP A 126 13.36 -3.48 3.40
CA ASP A 126 14.00 -4.50 4.24
C ASP A 126 13.70 -5.91 3.74
N ILE A 127 12.52 -6.10 3.15
CA ILE A 127 12.06 -7.39 2.66
C ILE A 127 11.40 -7.20 1.28
N VAL A 128 11.74 -8.07 0.34
CA VAL A 128 10.98 -8.22 -0.91
C VAL A 128 10.19 -9.52 -0.85
N VAL A 129 8.87 -9.43 -1.00
CA VAL A 129 7.98 -10.60 -1.08
C VAL A 129 7.58 -10.83 -2.53
N LEU A 130 7.98 -11.96 -3.08
CA LEU A 130 7.47 -12.48 -4.35
C LEU A 130 6.22 -13.32 -4.04
N ASN A 131 5.05 -12.69 -4.16
CA ASN A 131 3.79 -13.22 -3.64
C ASN A 131 3.03 -14.08 -4.67
N GLY A 132 3.73 -15.06 -5.23
CA GLY A 132 3.20 -16.10 -6.12
C GLY A 132 3.11 -15.71 -7.60
N ASP A 133 2.96 -16.74 -8.42
CA ASP A 133 2.90 -16.69 -9.88
C ASP A 133 4.09 -15.96 -10.50
N ILE A 134 5.30 -16.35 -10.06
CA ILE A 134 6.56 -15.88 -10.65
C ILE A 134 6.73 -16.49 -12.04
N LEU A 135 6.48 -17.80 -12.15
CA LEU A 135 6.48 -18.56 -13.41
C LEU A 135 5.05 -18.62 -13.98
N ASP A 136 4.88 -18.48 -15.27
CA ASP A 136 3.58 -18.79 -15.87
C ASP A 136 3.33 -20.30 -15.96
N GLY A 137 4.37 -21.10 -16.07
CA GLY A 137 4.25 -22.53 -16.32
C GLY A 137 3.53 -22.80 -17.65
N TYR A 138 3.80 -22.00 -18.67
CA TYR A 138 3.06 -21.92 -19.92
C TYR A 138 2.99 -23.27 -20.65
N ILE A 139 4.09 -24.04 -20.64
CA ILE A 139 4.13 -25.37 -21.25
C ILE A 139 3.15 -26.36 -20.61
N PHE A 140 2.83 -26.17 -19.32
CA PHE A 140 1.91 -27.01 -18.55
C PHE A 140 0.47 -26.51 -18.58
N SER A 141 0.21 -25.43 -19.33
CA SER A 141 -1.12 -24.87 -19.46
C SER A 141 -2.07 -25.83 -20.16
N THR A 142 -3.27 -25.98 -19.65
CA THR A 142 -4.36 -26.74 -20.30
C THR A 142 -5.05 -25.95 -21.41
N TRP A 143 -4.73 -24.69 -21.55
CA TRP A 143 -5.26 -23.83 -22.60
C TRP A 143 -4.48 -24.08 -23.91
N GLY A 144 -5.19 -24.35 -25.00
CA GLY A 144 -4.56 -24.54 -26.31
C GLY A 144 -3.82 -23.28 -26.75
N THR A 145 -2.53 -23.39 -26.97
CA THR A 145 -1.67 -22.31 -27.41
C THR A 145 -0.87 -22.73 -28.64
N ALA A 146 -0.77 -21.83 -29.63
CA ALA A 146 -0.05 -22.11 -30.89
C ALA A 146 1.48 -22.18 -30.70
N LYS A 147 2.02 -21.54 -29.68
CA LYS A 147 3.44 -21.56 -29.32
C LYS A 147 3.59 -21.95 -27.87
N ARG A 148 4.48 -22.86 -27.56
CA ARG A 148 4.84 -23.26 -26.19
C ARG A 148 6.19 -22.65 -25.85
N ILE A 149 6.31 -22.14 -24.63
CA ILE A 149 7.56 -21.63 -24.10
C ILE A 149 8.14 -22.71 -23.20
N ALA A 150 9.43 -22.98 -23.34
CA ALA A 150 10.09 -24.02 -22.58
C ALA A 150 10.19 -23.61 -21.08
N ALA A 151 9.85 -24.54 -20.18
CA ALA A 151 9.89 -24.30 -18.74
C ALA A 151 11.31 -23.87 -18.25
N LEU A 152 12.38 -24.38 -18.87
CA LEU A 152 13.75 -23.96 -18.56
C LEU A 152 14.03 -22.49 -18.91
N LYS A 153 13.33 -21.93 -19.90
CA LYS A 153 13.45 -20.51 -20.23
C LYS A 153 12.81 -19.65 -19.14
N GLU A 154 11.63 -20.03 -18.71
CA GLU A 154 10.94 -19.38 -17.58
C GLU A 154 11.78 -19.49 -16.31
N TYR A 155 12.32 -20.68 -16.03
CA TYR A 155 13.18 -20.94 -14.89
C TYR A 155 14.40 -20.01 -14.83
N ARG A 156 15.17 -19.91 -15.93
CA ARG A 156 16.39 -19.10 -15.97
C ARG A 156 16.12 -17.62 -15.69
N VAL A 157 15.10 -17.07 -16.33
CA VAL A 157 14.75 -15.66 -16.13
C VAL A 157 14.27 -15.41 -14.69
N ALA A 158 13.51 -16.33 -14.12
CA ALA A 158 13.07 -16.22 -12.72
C ALA A 158 14.24 -16.39 -11.76
N PHE A 159 15.19 -17.28 -12.05
CA PHE A 159 16.44 -17.45 -11.30
C PHE A 159 17.26 -16.15 -11.28
N ASP A 160 17.45 -15.54 -12.45
CA ASP A 160 18.17 -14.27 -12.59
C ASP A 160 17.48 -13.13 -11.83
N LEU A 161 16.15 -13.07 -11.82
CA LEU A 161 15.40 -12.10 -11.04
C LEU A 161 15.62 -12.30 -9.53
N VAL A 162 15.45 -13.54 -9.04
CA VAL A 162 15.63 -13.85 -7.60
C VAL A 162 17.04 -13.54 -7.17
N ARG A 163 18.04 -13.88 -7.99
CA ARG A 163 19.44 -13.56 -7.77
C ARG A 163 19.65 -12.04 -7.65
N GLN A 164 19.17 -11.29 -8.62
CA GLN A 164 19.30 -9.82 -8.61
C GLN A 164 18.66 -9.20 -7.38
N ILE A 165 17.47 -9.68 -6.98
CA ILE A 165 16.81 -9.18 -5.76
C ILE A 165 17.62 -9.58 -4.52
N SER A 166 18.11 -10.82 -4.44
CA SER A 166 18.89 -11.30 -3.28
C SER A 166 20.21 -10.55 -3.09
N GLU A 167 20.85 -10.13 -4.18
CA GLU A 167 22.09 -9.33 -4.16
C GLU A 167 21.87 -7.88 -3.68
N ASN A 168 20.64 -7.34 -3.79
CA ASN A 168 20.36 -5.91 -3.55
C ASN A 168 19.45 -5.65 -2.34
N PHE A 169 18.80 -6.66 -1.77
CA PHE A 169 17.88 -6.49 -0.65
C PHE A 169 18.25 -7.41 0.52
N PRO A 170 18.01 -6.96 1.78
CA PRO A 170 18.38 -7.72 2.96
C PRO A 170 17.69 -9.07 3.05
N GLN A 171 16.44 -9.19 2.62
CA GLN A 171 15.69 -10.45 2.68
C GLN A 171 14.72 -10.59 1.51
N VAL A 172 14.61 -11.80 0.95
CA VAL A 172 13.65 -12.17 -0.08
C VAL A 172 12.77 -13.32 0.43
N VAL A 173 11.47 -13.18 0.31
CA VAL A 173 10.49 -14.21 0.67
C VAL A 173 9.70 -14.61 -0.56
N ILE A 174 9.69 -15.89 -0.89
CA ILE A 174 8.98 -16.44 -2.05
C ILE A 174 7.77 -17.24 -1.58
N VAL A 175 6.57 -16.86 -2.04
CA VAL A 175 5.33 -17.62 -1.88
C VAL A 175 5.00 -18.30 -3.20
N SER A 176 4.57 -19.56 -3.18
CA SER A 176 4.20 -20.29 -4.40
C SER A 176 2.78 -19.95 -4.84
N GLY A 177 2.61 -19.54 -6.10
CA GLY A 177 1.31 -19.32 -6.71
C GLY A 177 0.72 -20.55 -7.41
N ASN A 178 -0.47 -20.43 -7.95
CA ASN A 178 -1.15 -21.53 -8.62
C ASN A 178 -0.52 -21.91 -9.97
N HIS A 179 0.15 -20.96 -10.64
CA HIS A 179 0.91 -21.20 -11.87
C HIS A 179 2.24 -21.88 -11.58
N ASP A 180 2.94 -21.47 -10.54
CA ASP A 180 4.19 -22.09 -10.11
C ASP A 180 4.01 -23.59 -9.81
N ARG A 181 2.81 -23.97 -9.37
CA ARG A 181 2.43 -25.38 -9.07
C ARG A 181 1.94 -26.17 -10.29
N ARG A 182 1.86 -25.58 -11.50
CA ARG A 182 1.43 -26.28 -12.73
C ARG A 182 2.26 -27.51 -13.05
N PRO A 183 3.61 -27.54 -12.93
CA PRO A 183 4.40 -28.73 -13.19
C PRO A 183 3.95 -29.92 -12.36
N ALA A 184 3.80 -29.76 -11.06
CA ALA A 184 3.35 -30.84 -10.17
C ALA A 184 1.88 -31.22 -10.38
N LYS A 185 1.02 -30.26 -10.69
CA LYS A 185 -0.38 -30.55 -11.07
C LYS A 185 -0.43 -31.35 -12.37
N ALA A 186 0.46 -31.09 -13.34
CA ALA A 186 0.56 -31.86 -14.58
C ALA A 186 1.00 -33.30 -14.32
N LEU A 187 1.95 -33.55 -13.45
CA LEU A 187 2.35 -34.89 -13.05
C LEU A 187 1.21 -35.67 -12.40
N ARG A 188 0.49 -35.06 -11.46
CA ARG A 188 -0.68 -35.68 -10.80
C ARG A 188 -1.79 -36.06 -11.78
N ARG A 189 -2.03 -35.26 -12.80
CA ARG A 189 -3.05 -35.56 -13.85
C ARG A 189 -2.68 -36.76 -14.72
N ASN A 190 -1.41 -37.10 -14.81
CA ASN A 190 -0.88 -38.23 -15.57
C ASN A 190 -0.58 -39.45 -14.67
N ASP A 191 -1.26 -39.55 -13.51
CA ASP A 191 -1.18 -40.68 -12.58
C ASP A 191 0.24 -40.97 -12.02
N PHE A 192 1.14 -39.98 -12.05
CA PHE A 192 2.41 -40.12 -11.37
C PHE A 192 2.22 -40.21 -9.87
N THR A 193 2.85 -41.20 -9.27
CA THR A 193 2.84 -41.33 -7.80
C THR A 193 3.55 -40.16 -7.14
N GLN A 194 3.26 -39.95 -5.84
CA GLN A 194 3.93 -38.89 -5.08
C GLN A 194 5.45 -39.12 -5.04
N GLU A 195 5.90 -40.36 -5.00
CA GLU A 195 7.34 -40.74 -5.06
C GLU A 195 7.98 -40.35 -6.39
N ALA A 196 7.29 -40.66 -7.53
CA ALA A 196 7.77 -40.25 -8.83
C ALA A 196 7.81 -38.71 -8.96
N ALA A 197 6.85 -38.01 -8.39
CA ALA A 197 6.86 -36.56 -8.37
C ALA A 197 8.04 -36.00 -7.56
N GLN A 198 8.43 -36.65 -6.45
CA GLN A 198 9.63 -36.26 -5.68
C GLN A 198 10.91 -36.45 -6.48
N VAL A 199 11.06 -37.55 -7.18
CA VAL A 199 12.22 -37.81 -8.05
C VAL A 199 12.32 -36.81 -9.18
N LEU A 200 11.19 -36.44 -9.80
CA LEU A 200 11.15 -35.49 -10.92
C LEU A 200 11.31 -34.03 -10.48
N ARG A 201 11.26 -33.74 -9.17
CA ARG A 201 11.48 -32.40 -8.58
C ARG A 201 10.70 -31.29 -9.30
N PRO A 202 9.37 -31.37 -9.37
CA PRO A 202 8.55 -30.42 -10.14
C PRO A 202 8.41 -29.05 -9.51
N ASP A 203 8.90 -28.86 -8.30
CA ASP A 203 8.91 -27.56 -7.60
C ASP A 203 10.11 -26.74 -8.09
N LEU A 204 9.85 -25.97 -9.17
CA LEU A 204 10.89 -25.14 -9.79
C LEU A 204 11.30 -23.97 -8.89
N LEU A 205 10.39 -23.43 -8.08
CA LEU A 205 10.72 -22.34 -7.17
C LEU A 205 11.63 -22.82 -6.02
N ALA A 206 11.44 -24.05 -5.53
CA ALA A 206 12.35 -24.63 -4.56
C ALA A 206 13.76 -24.77 -5.14
N ARG A 207 13.89 -25.17 -6.40
CA ARG A 207 15.18 -25.26 -7.09
C ARG A 207 15.84 -23.88 -7.25
N ILE A 208 15.05 -22.86 -7.59
CA ILE A 208 15.53 -21.46 -7.67
C ILE A 208 16.01 -21.01 -6.28
N ALA A 209 15.19 -21.18 -5.26
CA ALA A 209 15.53 -20.76 -3.89
C ALA A 209 16.76 -21.47 -3.32
N ASN A 210 17.01 -22.71 -3.75
CA ASN A 210 18.23 -23.47 -3.42
C ASN A 210 19.45 -23.04 -4.25
N GLY A 211 19.30 -22.13 -5.21
CA GLY A 211 20.42 -21.65 -6.03
C GLY A 211 20.85 -22.61 -7.13
N GLU A 212 20.00 -23.53 -7.60
CA GLU A 212 20.36 -24.50 -8.63
C GLU A 212 20.47 -23.85 -10.00
N VAL A 213 21.65 -23.80 -10.58
CA VAL A 213 21.87 -23.34 -11.96
C VAL A 213 21.64 -24.50 -12.92
N LEU A 214 20.71 -24.32 -13.88
CA LEU A 214 20.34 -25.38 -14.83
C LEU A 214 20.89 -25.13 -16.24
N ASN A 215 21.45 -26.18 -16.87
CA ASN A 215 21.81 -26.16 -18.28
C ASN A 215 20.56 -26.29 -19.18
N GLU A 216 20.77 -26.38 -20.48
CA GLU A 216 19.71 -26.53 -21.49
C GLU A 216 18.93 -27.85 -21.41
N PHE A 217 19.50 -28.86 -20.74
CA PHE A 217 18.87 -30.15 -20.52
C PHE A 217 18.16 -30.25 -19.16
N GLY A 218 18.22 -29.20 -18.30
CA GLY A 218 17.64 -29.20 -16.99
C GLY A 218 18.49 -29.85 -15.91
N GLU A 219 19.75 -30.16 -16.22
CA GLU A 219 20.73 -30.69 -15.26
C GLU A 219 21.35 -29.56 -14.44
N VAL A 220 21.62 -29.83 -13.18
CA VAL A 220 22.29 -28.88 -12.29
C VAL A 220 23.78 -28.82 -12.68
N THR A 221 24.22 -27.66 -13.12
CA THR A 221 25.62 -27.41 -13.49
C THR A 221 26.42 -26.67 -12.43
N ASP A 222 25.72 -25.92 -11.58
CA ASP A 222 26.32 -25.13 -10.52
C ASP A 222 25.29 -24.89 -9.39
N MET A 223 25.81 -24.49 -8.22
CA MET A 223 25.01 -24.11 -7.05
C MET A 223 25.44 -22.74 -6.57
N LEU A 224 24.50 -21.80 -6.63
CA LEU A 224 24.66 -20.43 -6.14
C LEU A 224 23.67 -20.19 -4.99
N PRO A 225 23.95 -20.70 -3.78
CA PRO A 225 23.03 -20.59 -2.66
C PRO A 225 22.79 -19.13 -2.28
N PHE A 226 21.57 -18.84 -1.87
CA PHE A 226 21.15 -17.52 -1.40
C PHE A 226 20.97 -17.58 0.12
N ASP A 227 21.75 -16.81 0.86
CA ASP A 227 21.70 -16.80 2.34
C ASP A 227 20.47 -16.08 2.87
N ASN A 228 19.85 -15.21 2.06
CA ASN A 228 18.75 -14.32 2.42
C ASN A 228 17.43 -14.64 1.72
N VAL A 229 17.34 -15.74 0.97
CA VAL A 229 16.11 -16.16 0.29
C VAL A 229 15.37 -17.21 1.11
N VAL A 230 14.14 -16.92 1.47
CA VAL A 230 13.23 -17.82 2.19
C VAL A 230 12.11 -18.25 1.24
N TYR A 231 12.03 -19.54 0.94
CA TYR A 231 10.96 -20.11 0.15
C TYR A 231 9.94 -20.83 1.05
N GLN A 232 8.68 -20.42 0.91
CA GLN A 232 7.58 -21.16 1.53
C GLN A 232 7.30 -22.42 0.71
N LYS A 233 7.33 -23.57 1.38
CA LYS A 233 7.14 -24.87 0.73
C LYS A 233 5.94 -24.87 -0.22
N TYR A 234 6.04 -25.68 -1.23
CA TYR A 234 5.10 -25.86 -2.34
C TYR A 234 3.60 -25.90 -1.98
N ASP A 235 3.24 -26.47 -0.84
CA ASP A 235 1.88 -26.57 -0.32
C ASP A 235 1.44 -25.37 0.52
N SER A 236 2.38 -24.45 0.83
CA SER A 236 2.10 -23.24 1.58
C SER A 236 1.85 -22.08 0.63
N TRP A 237 0.59 -21.73 0.49
CA TRP A 237 0.13 -20.65 -0.38
C TRP A 237 0.07 -19.29 0.32
N TYR A 238 0.59 -19.20 1.54
CA TYR A 238 0.69 -17.95 2.30
C TYR A 238 1.88 -17.97 3.26
N VAL A 239 2.31 -16.77 3.63
CA VAL A 239 3.29 -16.51 4.68
C VAL A 239 2.79 -15.35 5.54
N ARG A 240 3.15 -15.37 6.82
CA ARG A 240 2.92 -14.24 7.72
C ARG A 240 4.26 -13.59 8.09
N ILE A 241 4.37 -12.28 7.86
CA ILE A 241 5.52 -11.46 8.25
C ILE A 241 4.98 -10.39 9.20
N GLY A 242 5.41 -10.41 10.45
CA GLY A 242 4.78 -9.61 11.49
C GLY A 242 3.28 -9.94 11.61
N LYS A 243 2.43 -8.95 11.44
CA LYS A 243 0.96 -9.12 11.42
C LYS A 243 0.35 -9.05 10.01
N THR A 244 1.16 -9.00 8.97
CA THR A 244 0.70 -9.05 7.58
C THR A 244 0.75 -10.48 7.04
N ILE A 245 -0.33 -10.93 6.41
CA ILE A 245 -0.42 -12.17 5.66
C ILE A 245 -0.27 -11.85 4.17
N PHE A 246 0.74 -12.44 3.53
CA PHE A 246 0.92 -12.43 2.08
C PHE A 246 0.45 -13.78 1.55
N CYS A 247 -0.43 -13.80 0.55
CA CYS A 247 -1.03 -15.04 0.11
C CYS A 247 -1.35 -15.06 -1.40
N HIS A 248 -1.36 -16.30 -1.94
CA HIS A 248 -1.68 -16.57 -3.33
C HIS A 248 -2.58 -17.81 -3.44
N PRO A 249 -3.91 -17.65 -3.38
CA PRO A 249 -4.85 -18.77 -3.41
C PRO A 249 -4.90 -19.46 -4.78
N ASP A 250 -5.38 -20.70 -4.82
CA ASP A 250 -5.37 -21.54 -6.03
C ASP A 250 -6.51 -21.25 -7.01
N ALA A 251 -7.68 -20.85 -6.54
CA ALA A 251 -8.87 -21.00 -7.39
C ALA A 251 -10.04 -20.07 -7.06
N TYR A 252 -9.86 -19.04 -6.24
CA TYR A 252 -11.00 -18.20 -5.90
C TYR A 252 -10.88 -16.81 -6.55
N TYR A 253 -11.91 -16.48 -7.35
CA TYR A 253 -12.12 -15.15 -7.89
C TYR A 253 -13.45 -14.57 -7.38
N GLY A 254 -13.39 -13.48 -6.68
CA GLY A 254 -14.57 -12.65 -6.43
C GLY A 254 -15.05 -11.98 -7.73
N SER A 255 -16.31 -11.59 -7.80
CA SER A 255 -16.84 -10.84 -8.95
C SER A 255 -16.36 -9.38 -8.97
N TRP A 256 -16.06 -8.81 -7.81
CA TRP A 256 -15.66 -7.41 -7.64
C TRP A 256 -14.29 -7.29 -6.96
N PRO A 257 -13.54 -6.21 -7.23
CA PRO A 257 -12.31 -5.91 -6.49
C PRO A 257 -12.58 -5.88 -4.98
N GLY A 258 -11.67 -6.47 -4.20
CA GLY A 258 -11.78 -6.58 -2.75
C GLY A 258 -12.57 -7.80 -2.26
N GLN A 259 -13.40 -8.43 -3.07
CA GLN A 259 -14.22 -9.57 -2.63
C GLN A 259 -13.37 -10.79 -2.28
N THR A 260 -12.28 -11.03 -3.01
CA THR A 260 -11.38 -12.15 -2.76
C THR A 260 -10.65 -11.95 -1.45
N VAL A 261 -10.04 -10.79 -1.23
CA VAL A 261 -9.28 -10.52 0.00
C VAL A 261 -10.19 -10.48 1.24
N VAL A 262 -11.44 -10.03 1.12
CA VAL A 262 -12.41 -10.09 2.23
C VAL A 262 -12.71 -11.54 2.63
N LYS A 263 -12.90 -12.44 1.67
CA LYS A 263 -13.08 -13.87 1.97
C LYS A 263 -11.85 -14.52 2.57
N LEU A 264 -10.66 -14.12 2.12
CA LEU A 264 -9.41 -14.57 2.71
C LEU A 264 -9.25 -14.07 4.15
N CYS A 265 -9.65 -12.84 4.42
CA CYS A 265 -9.69 -12.29 5.77
C CYS A 265 -10.58 -13.13 6.69
N ASP A 266 -11.79 -13.48 6.26
CA ASP A 266 -12.69 -14.38 7.01
C ASP A 266 -12.06 -15.76 7.22
N TYR A 267 -11.44 -16.34 6.19
CA TYR A 267 -10.75 -17.62 6.28
C TYR A 267 -9.63 -17.59 7.33
N PHE A 268 -8.75 -16.58 7.29
CA PHE A 268 -7.65 -16.45 8.24
C PHE A 268 -8.13 -16.12 9.65
N THR A 269 -9.18 -15.33 9.79
CA THR A 269 -9.80 -15.02 11.09
C THR A 269 -10.29 -16.29 11.79
N LYS A 270 -10.94 -17.18 11.05
CA LYS A 270 -11.41 -18.48 11.57
C LYS A 270 -10.27 -19.44 11.90
N ARG A 271 -9.16 -19.36 11.18
CA ARG A 271 -8.05 -20.30 11.30
C ARG A 271 -6.96 -19.86 12.28
N LEU A 272 -6.66 -18.57 12.34
CA LEU A 272 -5.56 -17.99 13.13
C LEU A 272 -6.05 -17.21 14.35
N GLY A 273 -7.35 -17.00 14.46
CA GLY A 273 -7.93 -16.06 15.43
C GLY A 273 -7.86 -14.61 14.97
N GLY A 274 -8.79 -13.78 15.41
CA GLY A 274 -8.94 -12.40 14.95
C GLY A 274 -7.76 -11.49 15.28
N GLU A 275 -6.99 -11.79 16.32
CA GLU A 275 -5.87 -10.95 16.80
C GLU A 275 -4.51 -11.36 16.21
N GLY A 276 -4.44 -12.49 15.52
CA GLY A 276 -3.18 -13.03 15.00
C GLY A 276 -2.58 -12.26 13.81
N PHE A 277 -3.36 -11.36 13.18
CA PHE A 277 -2.94 -10.55 12.04
C PHE A 277 -3.80 -9.29 11.94
N ASP A 278 -3.29 -8.26 11.29
CA ASP A 278 -3.97 -6.98 11.05
C ASP A 278 -4.07 -6.62 9.56
N SER A 279 -3.38 -7.33 8.69
CA SER A 279 -3.47 -7.08 7.25
C SER A 279 -3.33 -8.35 6.41
N VAL A 280 -3.95 -8.33 5.21
CA VAL A 280 -3.88 -9.39 4.20
C VAL A 280 -3.58 -8.76 2.85
N VAL A 281 -2.53 -9.25 2.20
CA VAL A 281 -2.10 -8.87 0.86
C VAL A 281 -2.20 -10.09 -0.06
N VAL A 282 -3.02 -10.00 -1.10
CA VAL A 282 -3.26 -11.11 -2.02
C VAL A 282 -2.81 -10.79 -3.44
N GLY A 283 -2.12 -11.76 -4.06
CA GLY A 283 -1.91 -11.85 -5.50
C GLY A 283 -3.07 -12.56 -6.22
N HIS A 284 -2.83 -13.26 -7.33
CA HIS A 284 -3.77 -14.12 -8.05
C HIS A 284 -4.90 -13.41 -8.80
N THR A 285 -5.49 -12.37 -8.21
CA THR A 285 -6.70 -11.75 -8.76
C THR A 285 -6.42 -10.82 -9.92
N HIS A 286 -5.18 -10.39 -10.09
CA HIS A 286 -4.77 -9.33 -11.01
C HIS A 286 -5.60 -8.05 -10.87
N ARG A 287 -6.11 -7.78 -9.68
CA ARG A 287 -6.93 -6.60 -9.37
C ARG A 287 -6.24 -5.72 -8.37
N ILE A 288 -6.63 -4.47 -8.36
CA ILE A 288 -6.19 -3.52 -7.36
C ILE A 288 -7.35 -3.16 -6.45
N TYR A 289 -7.10 -3.33 -5.16
CA TYR A 289 -8.01 -2.92 -4.10
C TYR A 289 -7.20 -2.60 -2.84
N LYS A 290 -7.60 -1.56 -2.14
CA LYS A 290 -7.15 -1.28 -0.78
C LYS A 290 -8.37 -0.82 0.04
N GLY A 291 -8.61 -1.48 1.15
CA GLY A 291 -9.70 -1.13 2.05
C GLY A 291 -9.47 -1.64 3.47
N VAL A 292 -10.25 -1.14 4.40
CA VAL A 292 -10.22 -1.59 5.80
C VAL A 292 -11.56 -2.24 6.11
N VAL A 293 -11.51 -3.51 6.51
CA VAL A 293 -12.70 -4.30 6.87
C VAL A 293 -12.40 -5.03 8.18
N MET A 294 -13.31 -4.95 9.16
CA MET A 294 -13.13 -5.55 10.50
C MET A 294 -11.79 -5.16 11.15
N ASN A 295 -11.44 -3.88 11.06
CA ASN A 295 -10.17 -3.33 11.57
C ASN A 295 -8.91 -4.01 10.99
N LYS A 296 -8.98 -4.50 9.76
CA LYS A 296 -7.86 -5.11 9.05
C LYS A 296 -7.66 -4.45 7.71
N LEU A 297 -6.41 -4.19 7.35
CA LEU A 297 -6.03 -3.68 6.04
C LEU A 297 -6.06 -4.81 5.02
N LEU A 298 -6.87 -4.66 3.98
CA LEU A 298 -7.05 -5.64 2.93
C LEU A 298 -6.58 -5.09 1.59
N ILE A 299 -5.68 -5.82 0.92
CA ILE A 299 -5.06 -5.41 -0.32
C ILE A 299 -5.14 -6.53 -1.36
N GLU A 300 -5.66 -6.21 -2.56
CA GLU A 300 -5.38 -6.93 -3.80
C GLU A 300 -4.34 -6.11 -4.57
N GLN A 301 -3.15 -6.67 -4.80
CA GLN A 301 -1.98 -5.86 -5.17
C GLN A 301 -1.79 -5.65 -6.67
N GLY A 302 -2.63 -6.27 -7.53
CA GLY A 302 -2.46 -6.23 -8.98
C GLY A 302 -1.45 -7.27 -9.48
N ALA A 303 -1.04 -7.13 -10.73
CA ALA A 303 -0.10 -8.03 -11.41
C ALA A 303 1.08 -7.27 -12.00
N MET A 304 2.26 -7.92 -12.02
CA MET A 304 3.47 -7.41 -12.67
C MET A 304 3.69 -8.06 -14.05
N ALA A 305 2.62 -8.47 -14.71
CA ALA A 305 2.64 -9.09 -16.02
C ALA A 305 1.88 -8.29 -17.08
N ALA A 306 2.33 -8.37 -18.31
CA ALA A 306 1.57 -7.94 -19.47
C ALA A 306 0.35 -8.86 -19.68
N ARG A 307 -0.56 -8.43 -20.55
CA ARG A 307 -1.72 -9.27 -20.89
C ARG A 307 -1.28 -10.57 -21.54
N MET A 308 -1.62 -11.68 -20.93
CA MET A 308 -1.26 -13.00 -21.40
C MET A 308 -2.14 -13.45 -22.58
N PRO A 309 -1.63 -14.26 -23.51
CA PRO A 309 -2.36 -14.67 -24.72
C PRO A 309 -3.72 -15.34 -24.45
N TYR A 310 -3.85 -16.07 -23.36
CA TYR A 310 -5.09 -16.74 -22.99
C TYR A 310 -6.16 -15.81 -22.39
N GLN A 311 -5.78 -14.59 -21.99
CA GLN A 311 -6.71 -13.56 -21.52
C GLN A 311 -7.42 -12.80 -22.65
N HIS A 312 -7.04 -13.06 -23.92
CA HIS A 312 -7.66 -12.44 -25.10
C HIS A 312 -9.02 -13.05 -25.50
N ARG A 313 -9.52 -14.01 -24.74
CA ARG A 313 -10.83 -14.62 -25.02
C ARG A 313 -11.96 -13.66 -24.67
N ALA A 314 -13.04 -13.71 -25.46
CA ALA A 314 -14.28 -13.00 -25.19
C ALA A 314 -15.04 -13.65 -24.02
N ASP A 315 -14.39 -13.82 -22.89
CA ASP A 315 -14.94 -14.41 -21.68
C ASP A 315 -15.09 -13.33 -20.61
N LEU A 316 -16.33 -12.92 -20.35
CA LEU A 316 -16.67 -11.89 -19.37
C LEU A 316 -16.36 -12.30 -17.91
N ARG A 317 -16.00 -13.56 -17.68
CA ARG A 317 -15.59 -14.04 -16.36
C ARG A 317 -14.21 -13.57 -15.95
N PHE A 318 -13.40 -13.08 -16.88
CA PHE A 318 -12.09 -12.50 -16.62
C PHE A 318 -12.19 -10.97 -16.71
N PRO A 319 -12.50 -10.29 -15.59
CA PRO A 319 -12.52 -8.83 -15.56
C PRO A 319 -11.14 -8.28 -15.87
N HIS A 320 -11.11 -7.00 -16.24
CA HIS A 320 -9.89 -6.30 -16.59
C HIS A 320 -8.80 -6.49 -15.53
N ALA A 321 -7.71 -7.14 -15.93
CA ALA A 321 -6.52 -7.23 -15.10
C ALA A 321 -5.86 -5.84 -14.99
N MET A 322 -5.36 -5.53 -13.81
CA MET A 322 -4.70 -4.28 -13.46
C MET A 322 -3.25 -4.57 -13.10
N ASN A 323 -2.36 -3.71 -13.56
CA ASN A 323 -0.96 -3.79 -13.19
C ASN A 323 -0.70 -2.97 -11.94
N GLY A 324 0.10 -3.54 -11.03
CA GLY A 324 0.45 -2.90 -9.78
C GLY A 324 1.22 -3.80 -8.83
N TYR A 325 1.62 -3.19 -7.73
CA TYR A 325 2.33 -3.83 -6.62
C TYR A 325 1.98 -3.11 -5.31
N ALA A 326 2.40 -3.63 -4.17
CA ALA A 326 2.15 -2.97 -2.91
C ALA A 326 3.43 -2.79 -2.07
N VAL A 327 3.38 -1.81 -1.16
CA VAL A 327 4.41 -1.58 -0.15
C VAL A 327 3.73 -1.52 1.21
N ILE A 328 4.22 -2.33 2.12
CA ILE A 328 3.70 -2.46 3.48
C ILE A 328 4.72 -1.89 4.45
N TYR A 329 4.25 -1.13 5.41
CA TYR A 329 5.06 -0.59 6.50
C TYR A 329 4.60 -1.19 7.82
N GLN A 330 5.57 -1.60 8.65
CA GLN A 330 5.32 -2.20 9.95
C GLN A 330 6.21 -1.56 11.02
N ASP A 331 5.78 -1.61 12.28
CA ASP A 331 6.62 -1.29 13.43
C ASP A 331 7.46 -2.49 13.87
N GLU A 332 8.18 -2.33 14.98
CA GLU A 332 9.02 -3.37 15.59
C GLU A 332 8.20 -4.57 16.07
N ASP A 333 6.96 -4.36 16.49
CA ASP A 333 6.02 -5.40 16.91
C ASP A 333 5.32 -6.10 15.72
N GLY A 334 5.60 -5.65 14.50
CA GLY A 334 5.02 -6.15 13.27
C GLY A 334 3.60 -5.64 13.00
N ASN A 335 3.13 -4.60 13.72
CA ASN A 335 1.85 -3.98 13.40
C ASN A 335 1.95 -3.22 12.08
N THR A 336 0.92 -3.35 11.24
CA THR A 336 0.89 -2.71 9.93
C THR A 336 0.44 -1.26 10.03
N ASP A 337 1.19 -0.34 9.42
CA ASP A 337 0.74 1.04 9.23
C ASP A 337 -0.23 1.12 8.04
N PHE A 338 -1.52 1.27 8.33
CA PHE A 338 -2.58 1.32 7.33
C PHE A 338 -2.53 2.60 6.48
N THR A 339 -1.93 3.66 7.00
CA THR A 339 -1.86 4.95 6.31
C THR A 339 -0.69 5.05 5.35
N LYS A 340 0.48 4.55 5.77
CA LYS A 340 1.69 4.51 4.95
C LYS A 340 1.67 3.38 3.93
N SER A 341 1.10 2.21 4.28
CA SER A 341 1.00 1.08 3.37
C SER A 341 0.17 1.42 2.13
N ARG A 342 0.68 1.10 0.94
CA ARG A 342 0.12 1.58 -0.33
C ARG A 342 0.09 0.49 -1.40
N VAL A 343 -0.87 0.63 -2.32
CA VAL A 343 -0.88 -0.07 -3.60
C VAL A 343 -0.51 0.93 -4.68
N TYR A 344 0.41 0.55 -5.54
CA TYR A 344 0.86 1.33 -6.68
C TYR A 344 0.16 0.83 -7.94
N TYR A 345 -0.63 1.68 -8.57
CA TYR A 345 -1.32 1.38 -9.82
C TYR A 345 -0.43 1.75 -11.01
N LEU A 346 -0.12 0.80 -11.86
CA LEU A 346 0.74 0.97 -13.04
C LEU A 346 -0.06 1.04 -14.36
N GLY A 347 -1.34 0.76 -14.32
CA GLY A 347 -2.21 0.77 -15.49
C GLY A 347 -3.12 -0.45 -15.57
N SER A 348 -3.96 -0.50 -16.60
CA SER A 348 -4.81 -1.64 -16.89
C SER A 348 -4.29 -2.43 -18.10
N GLN A 349 -4.45 -3.75 -18.07
CA GLN A 349 -4.13 -4.63 -19.20
C GLN A 349 -5.21 -4.57 -20.29
N LEU A 350 -5.67 -3.37 -20.64
CA LEU A 350 -6.59 -3.21 -21.74
C LEU A 350 -5.92 -3.62 -23.05
N PRO A 351 -6.65 -4.28 -23.99
CA PRO A 351 -6.12 -4.49 -25.31
C PRO A 351 -5.80 -3.13 -25.95
N PRO A 352 -4.74 -3.05 -26.78
CA PRO A 352 -4.50 -1.85 -27.56
C PRO A 352 -5.79 -1.49 -28.30
N LYS A 353 -6.17 -0.22 -28.28
CA LYS A 353 -7.30 0.27 -29.08
C LYS A 353 -6.98 -0.14 -30.52
N LYS A 354 -7.71 -1.10 -31.08
CA LYS A 354 -7.72 -1.29 -32.52
C LYS A 354 -8.40 -0.04 -33.05
N GLU A 355 -7.64 0.86 -33.64
CA GLU A 355 -8.21 1.88 -34.49
C GLU A 355 -8.95 1.13 -35.59
N VAL A 356 -10.25 1.22 -35.58
CA VAL A 356 -11.08 0.81 -36.72
C VAL A 356 -10.92 1.97 -37.69
N LEU A 357 -10.05 1.78 -38.69
CA LEU A 357 -9.94 2.65 -39.85
C LEU A 357 -11.25 2.60 -40.63
#